data_bb1b041ff47c8865d255fad7d8214c18
#
_entry.id   bb1b041ff47c8865d255fad7d8214c18
#
_cell.length_a   1.000
_cell.length_b   1.000
_cell.length_c   1.000
_cell.angle_alpha   90.00
_cell.angle_beta   90.00
_cell.angle_gamma   90.00
#
_symmetry.space_group_name_H-M   'P 1'
#
loop_
_entity.id
_entity.type
_entity.pdbx_description
1 polymer ?
#
loop_
_entity_poly.entity_id
_entity_poly.type
_entity_poly.pdbx_seq_one_letter_code
_entity_poly.pdbx_strand_id
1 'polypeptide(L)'
;TYGTEEQKQKYLVPLAKGEKLGAFGLTEPGAGTDAQGQQTKAVFDEATNEWVLNGSKCFITNGKYADVYIVIAVTGKVEKRGRMMKEISAFIVEKGTPGFTFGTKEKKMGIRGSATYELIFEDCRIPAENLLGKKGKGFNIAMHTLDGGRIGIAAQALGLAEGALETTIEYVKERKQFGR
;
A
#
# COMPACT_ATOMS: atom_id res chain seq x y z
N THR A 1 4.99 -9.73 10.97
CA THR A 1 4.04 -10.85 11.19
C THR A 1 4.16 -11.91 10.10
N TYR A 2 4.23 -11.54 8.81
CA TYR A 2 4.14 -12.48 7.68
C TYR A 2 5.47 -12.79 7.00
N GLY A 3 6.50 -11.97 7.20
CA GLY A 3 7.83 -12.15 6.60
C GLY A 3 8.64 -13.27 7.28
N THR A 4 9.53 -13.90 6.51
CA THR A 4 10.59 -14.78 7.04
C THR A 4 11.60 -13.96 7.86
N GLU A 5 12.49 -14.60 8.59
CA GLU A 5 13.53 -13.88 9.35
C GLU A 5 14.47 -13.13 8.41
N GLU A 6 14.82 -13.71 7.26
CA GLU A 6 15.63 -13.07 6.23
C GLU A 6 14.94 -11.81 5.67
N GLN A 7 13.64 -11.92 5.35
CA GLN A 7 12.85 -10.78 4.88
C GLN A 7 12.75 -9.68 5.95
N LYS A 8 12.60 -10.04 7.22
CA LYS A 8 12.56 -9.07 8.32
C LYS A 8 13.89 -8.34 8.47
N GLN A 9 15.01 -9.05 8.45
CA GLN A 9 16.33 -8.43 8.55
C GLN A 9 16.62 -7.53 7.34
N LYS A 10 16.30 -7.99 6.13
CA LYS A 10 16.58 -7.25 4.89
C LYS A 10 15.69 -6.01 4.72
N TYR A 11 14.41 -6.10 5.10
CA TYR A 11 13.42 -5.07 4.80
C TYR A 11 12.85 -4.39 6.05
N LEU A 12 12.39 -5.15 7.04
CA LEU A 12 11.69 -4.58 8.19
C LEU A 12 12.63 -3.79 9.11
N VAL A 13 13.82 -4.29 9.36
CA VAL A 13 14.79 -3.62 10.25
C VAL A 13 15.18 -2.23 9.71
N PRO A 14 15.58 -2.06 8.43
CA PRO A 14 15.87 -0.74 7.87
C PRO A 14 14.64 0.19 7.85
N LEU A 15 13.44 -0.35 7.58
CA LEU A 15 12.20 0.42 7.63
C LEU A 15 11.89 0.91 9.05
N ALA A 16 12.06 0.05 10.06
CA ALA A 16 11.83 0.39 11.48
C ALA A 16 12.85 1.41 12.01
N LYS A 17 14.07 1.42 11.49
CA LYS A 17 15.10 2.41 11.81
C LYS A 17 14.95 3.74 11.06
N GLY A 18 14.03 3.82 10.09
CA GLY A 18 13.87 4.99 9.23
C GLY A 18 14.97 5.16 8.16
N GLU A 19 15.77 4.14 7.94
CA GLU A 19 16.82 4.10 6.90
C GLU A 19 16.22 3.92 5.51
N LYS A 20 15.05 3.29 5.43
CA LYS A 20 14.26 3.06 4.21
C LYS A 20 12.81 3.50 4.40
N LEU A 21 12.15 3.83 3.30
CA LEU A 21 10.75 4.18 3.25
C LEU A 21 9.95 3.08 2.56
N GLY A 22 8.75 2.79 3.08
CA GLY A 22 7.85 1.78 2.52
C GLY A 22 6.65 2.37 1.80
N ALA A 23 6.08 1.59 0.89
CA ALA A 23 4.80 1.85 0.26
C ALA A 23 3.94 0.58 0.16
N PHE A 24 2.61 0.76 0.11
CA PHE A 24 1.64 -0.33 0.04
C PHE A 24 0.79 -0.21 -1.23
N GLY A 25 1.01 -1.13 -2.16
CA GLY A 25 0.35 -1.18 -3.47
C GLY A 25 -0.83 -2.15 -3.49
N LEU A 26 -2.02 -1.68 -3.09
CA LEU A 26 -3.26 -2.45 -3.13
C LEU A 26 -4.19 -1.95 -4.24
N THR A 27 -4.53 -0.67 -4.20
CA THR A 27 -5.58 -0.03 -5.00
C THR A 27 -5.25 0.00 -6.49
N GLU A 28 -6.24 -0.28 -7.33
CA GLU A 28 -6.16 -0.16 -8.79
C GLU A 28 -7.29 0.74 -9.31
N PRO A 29 -7.20 1.27 -10.54
CA PRO A 29 -8.25 2.11 -11.12
C PRO A 29 -9.65 1.48 -11.07
N GLY A 30 -9.75 0.16 -11.26
CA GLY A 30 -11.00 -0.61 -11.20
C GLY A 30 -11.25 -1.34 -9.89
N ALA A 31 -10.40 -1.19 -8.87
CA ALA A 31 -10.47 -1.95 -7.62
C ALA A 31 -10.05 -1.09 -6.42
N GLY A 32 -10.96 -0.28 -5.92
CA GLY A 32 -10.82 0.51 -4.70
C GLY A 32 -11.46 -0.21 -3.52
N THR A 33 -12.73 0.08 -3.23
CA THR A 33 -13.50 -0.57 -2.15
C THR A 33 -13.59 -2.08 -2.36
N ASP A 34 -13.84 -2.53 -3.59
CA ASP A 34 -13.73 -3.96 -3.96
C ASP A 34 -12.29 -4.33 -4.30
N ALA A 35 -11.45 -4.48 -3.29
CA ALA A 35 -10.06 -4.86 -3.46
C ALA A 35 -9.86 -6.29 -4.03
N GLN A 36 -10.90 -7.14 -4.05
CA GLN A 36 -10.86 -8.43 -4.73
C GLN A 36 -11.00 -8.29 -6.26
N GLY A 37 -11.53 -7.16 -6.71
CA GLY A 37 -11.67 -6.82 -8.13
C GLY A 37 -10.36 -6.61 -8.89
N GLN A 38 -9.22 -6.53 -8.19
CA GLN A 38 -7.91 -6.20 -8.77
C GLN A 38 -7.51 -7.09 -9.96
N GLN A 39 -6.73 -6.52 -10.88
CA GLN A 39 -6.34 -7.13 -12.15
C GLN A 39 -4.82 -7.33 -12.29
N THR A 40 -3.98 -6.62 -11.51
CA THR A 40 -2.53 -6.81 -11.49
C THR A 40 -2.21 -8.28 -11.25
N LYS A 41 -1.43 -8.89 -12.14
CA LYS A 41 -1.10 -10.32 -12.13
C LYS A 41 0.34 -10.54 -11.69
N ALA A 42 0.59 -11.66 -11.05
CA ALA A 42 1.91 -12.20 -10.80
C ALA A 42 1.91 -13.67 -11.27
N VAL A 43 2.71 -13.97 -12.27
CA VAL A 43 2.87 -15.32 -12.83
C VAL A 43 4.23 -15.86 -12.43
N PHE A 44 4.26 -17.09 -11.93
CA PHE A 44 5.53 -17.73 -11.56
C PHE A 44 6.17 -18.33 -12.80
N ASP A 45 7.43 -17.99 -13.04
CA ASP A 45 8.27 -18.52 -14.10
C ASP A 45 9.21 -19.56 -13.49
N GLU A 46 8.89 -20.84 -13.71
CA GLU A 46 9.67 -21.97 -13.16
C GLU A 46 11.08 -22.05 -13.72
N ALA A 47 11.27 -21.58 -14.97
CA ALA A 47 12.58 -21.66 -15.63
C ALA A 47 13.62 -20.72 -14.98
N THR A 48 13.17 -19.54 -14.51
CA THR A 48 14.02 -18.54 -13.85
C THR A 48 13.87 -18.49 -12.34
N ASN A 49 12.91 -19.23 -11.77
CA ASN A 49 12.53 -19.18 -10.36
C ASN A 49 12.15 -17.77 -9.91
N GLU A 50 11.35 -17.07 -10.72
CA GLU A 50 10.93 -15.69 -10.49
C GLU A 50 9.41 -15.51 -10.61
N TRP A 51 8.90 -14.47 -9.98
CA TRP A 51 7.56 -13.96 -10.26
C TRP A 51 7.64 -12.83 -11.27
N VAL A 52 6.76 -12.85 -12.27
CA VAL A 52 6.62 -11.80 -13.28
C VAL A 52 5.35 -11.02 -13.00
N LEU A 53 5.48 -9.76 -12.61
CA LEU A 53 4.37 -8.86 -12.28
C LEU A 53 4.00 -8.01 -13.49
N ASN A 54 2.69 -7.93 -13.78
CA ASN A 54 2.13 -7.08 -14.82
C ASN A 54 0.85 -6.40 -14.34
N GLY A 55 0.74 -5.08 -14.51
CA GLY A 55 -0.41 -4.27 -14.14
C GLY A 55 -0.03 -2.93 -13.55
N SER A 56 -0.98 -2.26 -12.89
CA SER A 56 -0.71 -0.97 -12.24
C SER A 56 -1.46 -0.83 -10.92
N LYS A 57 -0.95 0.05 -10.05
CA LYS A 57 -1.57 0.44 -8.79
C LYS A 57 -1.68 1.96 -8.76
N CYS A 58 -2.81 2.49 -8.30
CA CYS A 58 -3.03 3.93 -8.22
C CYS A 58 -3.18 4.40 -6.78
N PHE A 59 -3.00 5.71 -6.58
CA PHE A 59 -3.13 6.40 -5.29
C PHE A 59 -2.16 5.89 -4.22
N ILE A 60 -0.94 5.52 -4.62
CA ILE A 60 0.04 4.93 -3.69
C ILE A 60 0.84 6.01 -2.99
N THR A 61 0.65 6.12 -1.68
CA THR A 61 1.43 7.00 -0.81
C THR A 61 2.90 6.61 -0.85
N ASN A 62 3.78 7.61 -0.94
CA ASN A 62 5.23 7.45 -1.09
C ASN A 62 5.65 6.74 -2.39
N GLY A 63 4.76 6.55 -3.36
CA GLY A 63 4.99 5.68 -4.52
C GLY A 63 6.34 5.86 -5.21
N LYS A 64 6.79 7.09 -5.47
CA LYS A 64 8.10 7.37 -6.09
C LYS A 64 9.28 7.40 -5.09
N TYR A 65 8.98 7.65 -3.81
CA TYR A 65 10.02 7.91 -2.80
C TYR A 65 10.37 6.68 -1.97
N ALA A 66 9.47 5.71 -1.88
CA ALA A 66 9.71 4.47 -1.15
C ALA A 66 10.87 3.66 -1.76
N ASP A 67 11.52 2.87 -0.93
CA ASP A 67 12.58 1.93 -1.30
C ASP A 67 12.04 0.51 -1.43
N VAL A 68 10.99 0.20 -0.63
CA VAL A 68 10.38 -1.13 -0.55
C VAL A 68 8.87 -1.02 -0.70
N TYR A 69 8.29 -1.87 -1.53
CA TYR A 69 6.86 -1.88 -1.84
C TYR A 69 6.27 -3.23 -1.49
N ILE A 70 5.15 -3.22 -0.74
CA ILE A 70 4.32 -4.41 -0.61
C ILE A 70 3.24 -4.33 -1.68
N VAL A 71 3.28 -5.22 -2.66
CA VAL A 71 2.37 -5.25 -3.82
C VAL A 71 1.45 -6.44 -3.71
N ILE A 72 0.16 -6.20 -3.81
CA ILE A 72 -0.86 -7.25 -3.81
C ILE A 72 -1.23 -7.56 -5.26
N ALA A 73 -1.15 -8.83 -5.67
CA ALA A 73 -1.41 -9.22 -7.05
C ALA A 73 -2.13 -10.58 -7.15
N VAL A 74 -2.79 -10.82 -8.28
CA VAL A 74 -3.50 -12.07 -8.59
C VAL A 74 -2.50 -13.11 -9.08
N THR A 75 -2.43 -14.25 -8.40
CA THR A 75 -1.54 -15.37 -8.75
C THR A 75 -2.27 -16.54 -9.42
N GLY A 76 -3.58 -16.45 -9.56
CA GLY A 76 -4.36 -17.51 -10.17
C GLY A 76 -5.84 -17.41 -9.85
N LYS A 77 -6.50 -18.54 -9.98
CA LYS A 77 -7.90 -18.75 -9.58
C LYS A 77 -8.00 -20.00 -8.71
N VAL A 78 -8.86 -19.96 -7.73
CA VAL A 78 -9.13 -21.07 -6.82
C VAL A 78 -10.64 -21.26 -6.68
N GLU A 79 -11.10 -22.50 -6.70
CA GLU A 79 -12.49 -22.80 -6.38
C GLU A 79 -12.68 -22.73 -4.86
N LYS A 80 -13.65 -21.96 -4.41
CA LYS A 80 -14.01 -21.82 -3.01
C LYS A 80 -15.53 -21.80 -2.87
N ARG A 81 -16.08 -22.78 -2.15
CA ARG A 81 -17.53 -22.93 -1.95
C ARG A 81 -18.33 -22.94 -3.27
N GLY A 82 -17.85 -23.68 -4.27
CA GLY A 82 -18.50 -23.80 -5.58
C GLY A 82 -18.41 -22.57 -6.49
N ARG A 83 -17.53 -21.60 -6.15
CA ARG A 83 -17.29 -20.39 -6.97
C ARG A 83 -15.82 -20.23 -7.26
N MET A 84 -15.50 -19.86 -8.50
CA MET A 84 -14.14 -19.49 -8.90
C MET A 84 -13.82 -18.10 -8.37
N MET A 85 -12.81 -17.99 -7.51
CA MET A 85 -12.33 -16.75 -6.93
C MET A 85 -10.88 -16.50 -7.36
N LYS A 86 -10.48 -15.22 -7.41
CA LYS A 86 -9.07 -14.87 -7.62
C LYS A 86 -8.23 -15.36 -6.44
N GLU A 87 -7.13 -16.04 -6.75
CA GLU A 87 -6.06 -16.30 -5.80
C GLU A 87 -5.17 -15.07 -5.75
N ILE A 88 -5.01 -14.48 -4.58
CA ILE A 88 -4.32 -13.19 -4.40
C ILE A 88 -3.17 -13.38 -3.43
N SER A 89 -1.98 -12.92 -3.81
CA SER A 89 -0.74 -13.02 -3.02
C SER A 89 -0.14 -11.64 -2.78
N ALA A 90 0.79 -11.56 -1.84
CA ALA A 90 1.52 -10.35 -1.50
C ALA A 90 3.00 -10.53 -1.87
N PHE A 91 3.62 -9.48 -2.38
CA PHE A 91 5.00 -9.50 -2.87
C PHE A 91 5.77 -8.30 -2.33
N ILE A 92 7.07 -8.51 -2.10
CA ILE A 92 8.02 -7.45 -1.80
C ILE A 92 8.72 -7.06 -3.11
N VAL A 93 8.59 -5.79 -3.51
CA VAL A 93 9.26 -5.25 -4.69
C VAL A 93 10.21 -4.15 -4.23
N GLU A 94 11.44 -4.16 -4.72
CA GLU A 94 12.43 -3.12 -4.42
C GLU A 94 12.39 -2.02 -5.49
N LYS A 95 12.69 -0.79 -5.09
CA LYS A 95 12.87 0.32 -6.04
C LYS A 95 14.01 0.00 -7.01
N GLY A 96 13.79 0.31 -8.28
CA GLY A 96 14.78 0.07 -9.32
C GLY A 96 14.74 -1.35 -9.91
N THR A 97 13.82 -2.21 -9.48
CA THR A 97 13.57 -3.50 -10.15
C THR A 97 13.23 -3.25 -11.62
N PRO A 98 13.89 -3.92 -12.59
CA PRO A 98 13.57 -3.80 -14.00
C PRO A 98 12.07 -4.07 -14.26
N GLY A 99 11.43 -3.25 -15.11
CA GLY A 99 10.00 -3.35 -15.39
C GLY A 99 9.11 -2.72 -14.31
N PHE A 100 9.68 -2.14 -13.25
CA PHE A 100 8.93 -1.36 -12.25
C PHE A 100 9.18 0.14 -12.43
N THR A 101 8.15 0.88 -12.76
CA THR A 101 8.20 2.32 -13.03
C THR A 101 7.09 3.08 -12.29
N PHE A 102 7.11 4.40 -12.38
CA PHE A 102 6.16 5.29 -11.70
C PHE A 102 5.43 6.13 -12.73
N GLY A 103 4.12 6.17 -12.61
CA GLY A 103 3.27 7.02 -13.41
C GLY A 103 3.10 8.43 -12.81
N THR A 104 1.93 8.99 -13.02
CA THR A 104 1.60 10.36 -12.67
C THR A 104 1.58 10.60 -11.15
N LYS A 105 2.11 11.75 -10.73
CA LYS A 105 1.91 12.29 -9.38
C LYS A 105 0.52 12.90 -9.27
N GLU A 106 -0.23 12.49 -8.26
CA GLU A 106 -1.57 13.01 -8.02
C GLU A 106 -1.54 14.48 -7.55
N LYS A 107 -2.36 15.32 -8.18
CA LYS A 107 -2.64 16.69 -7.76
C LYS A 107 -3.78 16.66 -6.76
N LYS A 108 -3.47 16.80 -5.48
CA LYS A 108 -4.44 16.67 -4.40
C LYS A 108 -4.95 18.01 -3.90
N MET A 109 -6.21 18.05 -3.44
CA MET A 109 -6.82 19.22 -2.80
C MET A 109 -6.14 19.55 -1.46
N GLY A 110 -5.82 18.53 -0.65
CA GLY A 110 -5.14 18.65 0.66
C GLY A 110 -4.05 17.61 0.83
N ILE A 111 -3.39 17.62 1.99
CA ILE A 111 -2.27 16.71 2.36
C ILE A 111 -1.20 16.66 1.25
N ARG A 112 -0.86 17.82 0.69
CA ARG A 112 0.05 17.95 -0.46
C ARG A 112 1.50 17.59 -0.13
N GLY A 113 1.86 17.60 1.16
CA GLY A 113 3.16 17.16 1.66
C GLY A 113 3.35 15.64 1.58
N SER A 114 2.25 14.85 1.55
CA SER A 114 2.29 13.41 1.33
C SER A 114 2.18 13.12 -0.16
N ALA A 115 3.24 12.64 -0.78
CA ALA A 115 3.26 12.35 -2.21
C ALA A 115 2.49 11.05 -2.54
N THR A 116 1.68 11.11 -3.60
CA THR A 116 0.86 9.99 -4.06
C THR A 116 1.12 9.77 -5.54
N TYR A 117 1.40 8.51 -5.94
CA TYR A 117 1.78 8.15 -7.30
C TYR A 117 1.08 6.87 -7.76
N GLU A 118 1.07 6.69 -9.07
CA GLU A 118 0.81 5.41 -9.72
C GLU A 118 2.10 4.57 -9.73
N LEU A 119 1.93 3.25 -9.54
CA LEU A 119 2.97 2.23 -9.75
C LEU A 119 2.63 1.44 -11.00
N ILE A 120 3.61 1.19 -11.87
CA ILE A 120 3.43 0.49 -13.14
C ILE A 120 4.40 -0.69 -13.18
N PHE A 121 3.88 -1.87 -13.51
CA PHE A 121 4.62 -3.13 -13.63
C PHE A 121 4.46 -3.67 -15.05
N GLU A 122 5.57 -3.78 -15.76
CA GLU A 122 5.65 -4.30 -17.13
C GLU A 122 6.77 -5.35 -17.17
N ASP A 123 6.38 -6.62 -17.18
CA ASP A 123 7.28 -7.77 -17.05
C ASP A 123 8.28 -7.61 -15.89
N CYS A 124 7.80 -7.05 -14.78
CA CYS A 124 8.60 -6.80 -13.59
C CYS A 124 8.94 -8.13 -12.91
N ARG A 125 10.20 -8.53 -12.98
CA ARG A 125 10.70 -9.80 -12.45
C ARG A 125 11.26 -9.62 -11.05
N ILE A 126 10.77 -10.44 -10.13
CA ILE A 126 11.25 -10.50 -8.75
C ILE A 126 11.54 -11.95 -8.34
N PRO A 127 12.54 -12.18 -7.48
CA PRO A 127 12.89 -13.51 -7.01
C PRO A 127 11.72 -14.24 -6.31
N ALA A 128 11.72 -15.55 -6.36
CA ALA A 128 10.68 -16.39 -5.70
C ALA A 128 10.54 -16.08 -4.21
N GLU A 129 11.65 -15.82 -3.52
CA GLU A 129 11.70 -15.49 -2.09
C GLU A 129 11.06 -14.13 -1.74
N ASN A 130 10.73 -13.29 -2.72
CA ASN A 130 10.01 -12.03 -2.49
C ASN A 130 8.50 -12.22 -2.31
N LEU A 131 7.99 -13.44 -2.37
CA LEU A 131 6.63 -13.77 -1.92
C LEU A 131 6.53 -13.52 -0.41
N LEU A 132 5.63 -12.62 -0.01
CA LEU A 132 5.38 -12.32 1.40
C LEU A 132 4.32 -13.25 1.97
N GLY A 133 4.71 -14.08 2.92
CA GLY A 133 3.85 -15.09 3.53
C GLY A 133 3.59 -16.26 2.58
N LYS A 134 2.36 -16.74 2.53
CA LYS A 134 1.95 -17.91 1.69
C LYS A 134 1.20 -17.45 0.44
N LYS A 135 1.45 -18.10 -0.69
CA LYS A 135 0.66 -17.95 -1.92
C LYS A 135 -0.84 -18.06 -1.62
N GLY A 136 -1.65 -17.19 -2.20
CA GLY A 136 -3.10 -17.13 -2.01
C GLY A 136 -3.55 -16.48 -0.68
N LYS A 137 -2.63 -15.95 0.14
CA LYS A 137 -2.96 -15.28 1.42
C LYS A 137 -2.79 -13.75 1.37
N GLY A 138 -2.46 -13.17 0.23
CA GLY A 138 -2.23 -11.74 0.09
C GLY A 138 -3.44 -10.89 0.44
N PHE A 139 -4.65 -11.32 0.10
CA PHE A 139 -5.86 -10.60 0.48
C PHE A 139 -6.06 -10.55 2.02
N ASN A 140 -5.78 -11.66 2.72
CA ASN A 140 -5.83 -11.70 4.18
C ASN A 140 -4.79 -10.75 4.81
N ILE A 141 -3.57 -10.70 4.23
CA ILE A 141 -2.51 -9.78 4.66
C ILE A 141 -2.98 -8.33 4.49
N ALA A 142 -3.56 -8.01 3.34
CA ALA A 142 -4.08 -6.67 3.07
C ALA A 142 -5.19 -6.26 4.05
N MET A 143 -6.17 -7.12 4.31
CA MET A 143 -7.26 -6.83 5.25
C MET A 143 -6.74 -6.62 6.68
N HIS A 144 -5.85 -7.47 7.16
CA HIS A 144 -5.24 -7.31 8.48
C HIS A 144 -4.43 -5.99 8.60
N THR A 145 -3.75 -5.59 7.54
CA THR A 145 -3.05 -4.30 7.49
C THR A 145 -4.02 -3.12 7.58
N LEU A 146 -5.14 -3.19 6.85
CA LEU A 146 -6.17 -2.14 6.85
C LEU A 146 -6.89 -2.01 8.18
N ASP A 147 -7.07 -3.10 8.94
CA ASP A 147 -7.71 -3.05 10.27
C ASP A 147 -6.91 -2.16 11.23
N GLY A 148 -5.59 -2.28 11.25
CA GLY A 148 -4.72 -1.38 12.01
C GLY A 148 -4.75 0.07 11.48
N GLY A 149 -4.78 0.24 10.17
CA GLY A 149 -4.86 1.54 9.50
C GLY A 149 -6.13 2.31 9.86
N ARG A 150 -7.28 1.64 9.96
CA ARG A 150 -8.57 2.27 10.34
C ARG A 150 -8.52 2.91 11.71
N ILE A 151 -7.88 2.28 12.68
CA ILE A 151 -7.71 2.82 14.05
C ILE A 151 -6.85 4.09 14.00
N GLY A 152 -5.74 4.06 13.24
CA GLY A 152 -4.85 5.21 13.08
C GLY A 152 -5.53 6.41 12.44
N ILE A 153 -6.33 6.19 11.38
CA ILE A 153 -7.08 7.27 10.70
C ILE A 153 -8.19 7.83 11.59
N ALA A 154 -8.87 7.00 12.38
CA ALA A 154 -9.86 7.47 13.35
C ALA A 154 -9.21 8.37 14.43
N ALA A 155 -8.06 7.98 14.95
CA ALA A 155 -7.29 8.78 15.90
C ALA A 155 -6.82 10.12 15.28
N GLN A 156 -6.38 10.12 14.03
CA GLN A 156 -6.01 11.33 13.30
C GLN A 156 -7.20 12.29 13.18
N ALA A 157 -8.37 11.81 12.80
CA ALA A 157 -9.58 12.63 12.68
C ALA A 157 -9.98 13.26 14.02
N LEU A 158 -9.93 12.48 15.11
CA LEU A 158 -10.22 12.95 16.46
C LEU A 158 -9.25 14.04 16.90
N GLY A 159 -7.95 13.82 16.71
CA GLY A 159 -6.91 14.81 17.09
C GLY A 159 -7.01 16.11 16.30
N LEU A 160 -7.36 16.05 15.01
CA LEU A 160 -7.64 17.27 14.22
C LEU A 160 -8.87 18.03 14.74
N ALA A 161 -9.95 17.34 15.11
CA ALA A 161 -11.13 17.94 15.66
C ALA A 161 -10.86 18.59 17.03
N GLU A 162 -10.13 17.92 17.91
CA GLU A 162 -9.73 18.42 19.23
C GLU A 162 -8.88 19.69 19.11
N GLY A 163 -7.81 19.65 18.31
CA GLY A 163 -6.94 20.81 18.10
C GLY A 163 -7.66 22.01 17.45
N ALA A 164 -8.59 21.77 16.55
CA ALA A 164 -9.43 22.83 15.98
C ALA A 164 -10.37 23.45 17.04
N LEU A 165 -10.96 22.64 17.92
CA LEU A 165 -11.80 23.11 19.01
C LEU A 165 -11.00 23.95 20.01
N GLU A 166 -9.87 23.47 20.48
CA GLU A 166 -8.99 24.19 21.41
C GLU A 166 -8.55 25.55 20.86
N THR A 167 -8.08 25.59 19.62
CA THR A 167 -7.69 26.83 18.92
C THR A 167 -8.87 27.79 18.81
N THR A 168 -10.07 27.28 18.52
CA THR A 168 -11.28 28.09 18.40
C THR A 168 -11.68 28.68 19.75
N ILE A 169 -11.60 27.89 20.84
CA ILE A 169 -11.92 28.37 22.20
C ILE A 169 -11.01 29.55 22.59
N GLU A 170 -9.72 29.49 22.31
CA GLU A 170 -8.81 30.60 22.60
C GLU A 170 -9.12 31.82 21.72
N TYR A 171 -9.37 31.61 20.42
CA TYR A 171 -9.70 32.67 19.49
C TYR A 171 -10.97 33.44 19.91
N VAL A 172 -12.04 32.77 20.31
CA VAL A 172 -13.32 33.43 20.68
C VAL A 172 -13.24 34.19 21.99
N LYS A 173 -12.27 33.93 22.87
CA LYS A 173 -12.01 34.74 24.09
C LYS A 173 -11.45 36.12 23.75
N GLU A 174 -10.74 36.25 22.65
CA GLU A 174 -10.08 37.50 22.25
C GLU A 174 -10.85 38.26 21.17
N ARG A 175 -11.54 37.53 20.28
CA ARG A 175 -12.27 38.12 19.14
C ARG A 175 -13.46 38.90 19.63
N LYS A 176 -13.55 40.19 19.21
CA LYS A 176 -14.67 41.07 19.49
C LYS A 176 -15.33 41.56 18.22
N GLN A 177 -16.65 41.60 18.19
CA GLN A 177 -17.47 42.20 17.15
C GLN A 177 -18.66 42.90 17.79
N PHE A 178 -19.13 43.99 17.16
CA PHE A 178 -20.25 44.80 17.67
C PHE A 178 -20.07 45.28 19.12
N GLY A 179 -18.79 45.54 19.54
CA GLY A 179 -18.44 46.06 20.87
C GLY A 179 -18.42 45.00 21.99
N ARG A 180 -18.54 43.78 21.68
CA ARG A 180 -18.51 42.66 22.63
C ARG A 180 -17.80 41.41 22.04
#